data_2133ea4db0331f7b7d0d9f0d8ab588d1
#
_entry.id   2133ea4db0331f7b7d0d9f0d8ab588d1
#
_cell.length_a   1.000
_cell.length_b   1.000
_cell.length_c   1.000
_cell.angle_alpha   90.00
_cell.angle_beta   90.00
_cell.angle_gamma   90.00
#
_symmetry.space_group_name_H-M   'P 1'
#
loop_
_entity.id
_entity.type
_entity.pdbx_description
1 polymer ?
#
loop_
_entity_poly.entity_id
_entity_poly.type
_entity_poly.pdbx_seq_one_letter_code
_entity_poly.pdbx_strand_id
1 'polypeptide(L)'
;MLSGFNRDQYEQQMLSFSTAQKKLLVALSQEVTSEFDDAYRAKYRLGVSSTVNSTKKKLMENGYIEMSDGKYCVADPFFAAYLKP
;
A
#
# COMPACT_ATOMS: atom_id res chain seq x y z
N MET A 1 -16.19 -17.82 16.10
CA MET A 1 -15.47 -17.31 16.23
C MET A 1 -15.04 -16.34 15.45
N LEU A 2 -15.18 -15.38 15.39
CA LEU A 2 -14.80 -14.47 14.57
C LEU A 2 -14.07 -13.42 15.20
N SER A 3 -13.01 -13.10 14.74
CA SER A 3 -12.28 -11.96 15.25
C SER A 3 -12.51 -10.82 14.29
N GLY A 4 -12.03 -9.67 14.62
CA GLY A 4 -12.09 -8.54 13.74
C GLY A 4 -11.18 -8.65 12.55
N PHE A 5 -10.29 -9.63 12.55
CA PHE A 5 -9.35 -9.81 11.47
C PHE A 5 -9.81 -10.95 10.59
N ASN A 6 -10.10 -10.67 9.33
CA ASN A 6 -10.60 -11.67 8.39
C ASN A 6 -9.68 -11.73 7.18
N ARG A 7 -8.87 -12.77 7.10
CA ARG A 7 -7.90 -12.94 6.03
C ARG A 7 -8.57 -13.11 4.67
N ASP A 8 -9.68 -13.85 4.64
CA ASP A 8 -10.39 -14.09 3.38
C ASP A 8 -10.87 -12.77 2.79
N GLN A 9 -11.31 -11.86 3.62
CA GLN A 9 -11.76 -10.55 3.17
C GLN A 9 -10.61 -9.76 2.55
N TYR A 10 -9.44 -9.80 3.16
CA TYR A 10 -8.26 -9.11 2.63
C TYR A 10 -7.78 -9.76 1.34
N GLU A 11 -7.84 -11.07 1.24
CA GLU A 11 -7.46 -11.77 0.02
C GLU A 11 -8.38 -11.39 -1.13
N GLN A 12 -9.66 -11.32 -0.88
CA GLN A 12 -10.63 -10.88 -1.88
C GLN A 12 -10.34 -9.46 -2.32
N GLN A 13 -10.05 -8.59 -1.36
CA GLN A 13 -9.72 -7.20 -1.65
C GLN A 13 -8.46 -7.09 -2.50
N MET A 14 -7.44 -7.89 -2.20
CA MET A 14 -6.21 -7.89 -2.97
C MET A 14 -6.43 -8.29 -4.43
N LEU A 15 -7.39 -9.15 -4.69
CA LEU A 15 -7.69 -9.55 -6.06
C LEU A 15 -8.23 -8.40 -6.90
N SER A 16 -8.82 -7.40 -6.27
CA SER A 16 -9.38 -6.25 -6.98
C SER A 16 -8.32 -5.20 -7.31
N PHE A 17 -7.14 -5.29 -6.73
CA PHE A 17 -6.07 -4.32 -6.99
C PHE A 17 -5.26 -4.70 -8.21
N SER A 18 -4.77 -3.69 -8.93
CA SER A 18 -3.81 -3.91 -10.01
C SER A 18 -2.46 -4.32 -9.41
N THR A 19 -1.58 -4.84 -10.26
CA THR A 19 -0.23 -5.20 -9.82
C THR A 19 0.49 -4.00 -9.22
N ALA A 20 0.36 -2.83 -9.84
CA ALA A 20 1.00 -1.61 -9.33
C ALA A 20 0.46 -1.23 -7.95
N GLN A 21 -0.85 -1.36 -7.75
CA GLN A 21 -1.46 -1.06 -6.46
C GLN A 21 -0.99 -2.02 -5.37
N LYS A 22 -0.92 -3.31 -5.69
CA LYS A 22 -0.44 -4.32 -4.74
C LYS A 22 1.00 -4.03 -4.32
N LYS A 23 1.87 -3.73 -5.29
CA LYS A 23 3.27 -3.44 -4.99
C LYS A 23 3.42 -2.24 -4.08
N LEU A 24 2.65 -1.18 -4.34
CA LEU A 24 2.73 0.02 -3.54
C LEU A 24 2.25 -0.22 -2.11
N LEU A 25 1.15 -0.95 -1.97
CA LEU A 25 0.62 -1.28 -0.64
C LEU A 25 1.62 -2.13 0.15
N VAL A 26 2.22 -3.14 -0.48
CA VAL A 26 3.20 -3.98 0.19
C VAL A 26 4.43 -3.16 0.59
N ALA A 27 4.89 -2.28 -0.30
CA ALA A 27 6.05 -1.43 0.00
C ALA A 27 5.78 -0.57 1.23
N LEU A 28 4.62 0.09 1.28
CA LEU A 28 4.29 0.96 2.40
C LEU A 28 4.05 0.19 3.70
N SER A 29 3.63 -1.06 3.60
CA SER A 29 3.48 -1.88 4.81
C SER A 29 4.83 -2.21 5.44
N GLN A 30 5.89 -2.21 4.63
CA GLN A 30 7.24 -2.51 5.11
C GLN A 30 8.03 -1.26 5.46
N GLU A 31 7.84 -0.20 4.68
CA GLU A 31 8.63 1.02 4.87
C GLU A 31 7.80 2.23 4.48
N VAL A 32 7.41 3.05 5.45
CA VAL A 32 6.70 4.30 5.15
C VAL A 32 7.70 5.31 4.59
N THR A 33 7.22 6.24 3.77
CA THR A 33 8.09 7.21 3.14
C THR A 33 7.34 8.52 2.89
N SER A 34 8.09 9.61 2.88
CA SER A 34 7.53 10.92 2.56
C SER A 34 7.46 11.16 1.05
N GLU A 35 8.24 10.40 0.27
CA GLU A 35 8.19 10.50 -1.18
C GLU A 35 8.70 9.22 -1.81
N PHE A 36 8.27 9.00 -3.04
CA PHE A 36 8.64 7.79 -3.77
C PHE A 36 9.81 8.09 -4.71
N ASP A 37 10.99 8.28 -4.11
CA ASP A 37 12.19 8.61 -4.86
C ASP A 37 12.75 7.39 -5.62
N ASP A 38 13.82 7.61 -6.35
CA ASP A 38 14.40 6.57 -7.20
C ASP A 38 14.82 5.35 -6.38
N ALA A 39 15.43 5.57 -5.22
CA ALA A 39 15.91 4.47 -4.38
C ALA A 39 14.75 3.63 -3.85
N TYR A 40 13.69 4.30 -3.38
CA TYR A 40 12.52 3.60 -2.87
C TYR A 40 11.84 2.80 -3.98
N ARG A 41 11.66 3.42 -5.15
CA ARG A 41 11.00 2.75 -6.28
C ARG A 41 11.80 1.55 -6.75
N ALA A 42 13.12 1.67 -6.78
CA ALA A 42 13.98 0.55 -7.18
C ALA A 42 13.92 -0.59 -6.18
N LYS A 43 13.94 -0.25 -4.89
CA LYS A 43 13.92 -1.24 -3.83
C LYS A 43 12.68 -2.13 -3.90
N TYR A 44 11.53 -1.53 -4.19
CA TYR A 44 10.26 -2.25 -4.20
C TYR A 44 9.74 -2.50 -5.60
N ARG A 45 10.53 -2.18 -6.62
CA ARG A 45 10.19 -2.43 -8.04
C ARG A 45 8.87 -1.80 -8.42
N LEU A 46 8.70 -0.54 -8.05
CA LEU A 46 7.45 0.17 -8.28
C LEU A 46 7.30 0.75 -9.68
N GLY A 47 8.41 0.87 -10.42
CA GLY A 47 8.36 1.42 -11.76
C GLY A 47 8.62 2.91 -11.80
N VAL A 48 8.17 3.57 -12.87
CA VAL A 48 8.45 4.99 -13.08
C VAL A 48 7.59 5.85 -12.16
N SER A 49 8.07 7.08 -11.91
CA SER A 49 7.43 7.97 -10.94
C SER A 49 6.00 8.35 -11.33
N SER A 50 5.73 8.51 -12.62
CA SER A 50 4.37 8.87 -13.04
C SER A 50 3.36 7.78 -12.71
N THR A 51 3.75 6.51 -12.91
CA THR A 51 2.90 5.39 -12.55
C THR A 51 2.68 5.32 -11.04
N VAL A 52 3.75 5.50 -10.27
CA VAL A 52 3.65 5.45 -8.81
C VAL A 52 2.76 6.57 -8.28
N ASN A 53 2.93 7.79 -8.80
CA ASN A 53 2.12 8.91 -8.36
C ASN A 53 0.65 8.73 -8.69
N SER A 54 0.37 8.19 -9.86
CA SER A 54 -1.01 7.90 -10.27
C SER A 54 -1.64 6.83 -9.37
N THR A 55 -0.89 5.77 -9.09
CA THR A 55 -1.34 4.69 -8.21
C THR A 55 -1.56 5.19 -6.79
N LYS A 56 -0.63 5.99 -6.28
CA LYS A 56 -0.74 6.59 -4.95
C LYS A 56 -2.01 7.40 -4.83
N LYS A 57 -2.26 8.26 -5.83
CA LYS A 57 -3.42 9.13 -5.79
C LYS A 57 -4.72 8.31 -5.71
N LYS A 58 -4.80 7.26 -6.50
CA LYS A 58 -5.99 6.42 -6.51
C LYS A 58 -6.20 5.71 -5.18
N LEU A 59 -5.12 5.19 -4.61
CA LEU A 59 -5.22 4.51 -3.31
C LEU A 59 -5.62 5.49 -2.21
N MET A 60 -5.13 6.72 -2.26
CA MET A 60 -5.51 7.74 -1.28
C MET A 60 -6.98 8.11 -1.43
N GLU A 61 -7.44 8.28 -2.67
CA GLU A 61 -8.84 8.62 -2.92
C GLU A 61 -9.79 7.55 -2.40
N ASN A 62 -9.35 6.31 -2.45
CA ASN A 62 -10.16 5.19 -1.97
C ASN A 62 -9.93 4.85 -0.51
N GLY A 63 -9.10 5.60 0.19
CA GLY A 63 -8.90 5.44 1.62
C GLY A 63 -8.00 4.29 2.03
N TYR A 64 -7.22 3.72 1.11
CA TYR A 64 -6.33 2.62 1.45
C TYR A 64 -4.99 3.07 2.00
N ILE A 65 -4.54 4.26 1.63
CA ILE A 65 -3.33 4.85 2.19
C ILE A 65 -3.63 6.26 2.65
N GLU A 66 -2.81 6.73 3.58
CA GLU A 66 -2.97 8.08 4.13
C GLU A 66 -1.62 8.67 4.45
N MET A 67 -1.61 9.95 4.76
CA MET A 67 -0.40 10.65 5.18
C MET A 67 -0.45 10.82 6.69
N SER A 68 0.60 10.37 7.36
CA SER A 68 0.70 10.48 8.82
C SER A 68 2.13 10.90 9.17
N ASP A 69 2.26 11.97 9.95
CA ASP A 69 3.58 12.51 10.33
C ASP A 69 4.45 12.81 9.10
N GLY A 70 3.84 13.28 8.03
CA GLY A 70 4.55 13.63 6.81
C GLY A 70 4.96 12.45 5.95
N LYS A 71 4.49 11.26 6.25
CA LYS A 71 4.83 10.06 5.49
C LYS A 71 3.59 9.30 5.06
N TYR A 72 3.67 8.69 3.90
CA TYR A 72 2.58 7.84 3.41
C TYR A 72 2.61 6.50 4.12
N CYS A 73 1.45 5.99 4.47
CA CYS A 73 1.33 4.70 5.14
C CYS A 73 0.00 4.04 4.77
N VAL A 74 -0.09 2.74 5.03
CA VAL A 74 -1.36 2.02 4.85
C VAL A 74 -2.31 2.48 5.95
N ALA A 75 -3.52 2.89 5.57
CA ALA A 75 -4.46 3.50 6.49
C ALA A 75 -4.95 2.55 7.58
N ASP A 76 -5.18 1.27 7.21
CA ASP A 76 -5.69 0.28 8.14
C ASP A 76 -4.53 -0.54 8.70
N PRO A 77 -4.24 -0.45 10.01
CA PRO A 77 -3.12 -1.18 10.60
C PRO A 77 -3.27 -2.70 10.49
N PHE A 78 -4.49 -3.21 10.48
CA PHE A 78 -4.70 -4.65 10.31
C PHE A 78 -4.38 -5.08 8.90
N PHE A 79 -4.74 -4.27 7.92
CA PHE A 79 -4.39 -4.55 6.54
C PHE A 79 -2.88 -4.48 6.34
N ALA A 80 -2.23 -3.49 6.96
CA ALA A 80 -0.78 -3.37 6.91
C ALA A 80 -0.11 -4.64 7.47
N ALA A 81 -0.62 -5.15 8.58
CA ALA A 81 -0.10 -6.38 9.18
C ALA A 81 -0.29 -7.58 8.25
N TYR A 82 -1.42 -7.65 7.58
CA TYR A 82 -1.68 -8.71 6.61
C TYR A 82 -0.69 -8.67 5.44
N LEU A 83 -0.32 -7.46 5.00
CA LEU A 83 0.57 -7.30 3.85
C LEU A 83 2.04 -7.61 4.16
N LYS A 84 2.44 -7.56 5.42
CA LYS A 84 3.82 -7.84 5.80
C LYS A 84 4.13 -9.31 5.59
N PRO A 85 5.33 -9.62 5.09
CA PRO A 85 5.73 -11.01 4.90
C PRO A 85 5.94 -11.76 6.23
#